data_bb55b28bf5d6e48941379138e877f20a
#
_entry.id   bb55b28bf5d6e48941379138e877f20a
#
_cell.length_a   1.000
_cell.length_b   1.000
_cell.length_c   1.000
_cell.angle_alpha   90.00
_cell.angle_beta   90.00
_cell.angle_gamma   90.00
#
_symmetry.space_group_name_H-M   'P 1'
#
loop_
_entity.id
_entity.type
_entity.pdbx_description
1 polymer ?
#
loop_
_entity_poly.entity_id
_entity_poly.type
_entity_poly.pdbx_seq_one_letter_code
_entity_poly.pdbx_strand_id
1 'polypeptide(L)'
;MLEINEHLFVKIQSLDSYQTILLCYCYIYADENEDISMKFKRYNHKKKNDQEILEHSHNFMQLMLNRRSIRDFSSKEVSDKVIENILKTAISSPSGANKQPWSFVVVKSRDLKKKIRIAAEQEEKKFYEQRATDEWLDDLNKFGTNWEKPFLEDAPALIIIFRQSYDNSGGKKRKNYYVNESVGIASGFLITAIQNAGLVCLTHTPSPMGFLEKILERPKNEKAYLLIPIGFPKKDAQVPVLDKKPYNESVKVL
;
A
#
# COMPACT_ATOMS: atom_id res chain seq x y z
N MET A 1 36.13 18.14 10.47
CA MET A 1 36.98 19.20 11.04
C MET A 1 36.13 20.45 11.02
N LEU A 2 35.61 20.87 12.19
CA LEU A 2 34.71 22.05 12.32
C LEU A 2 35.61 23.29 12.34
N GLU A 3 35.42 24.17 11.37
CA GLU A 3 36.04 25.49 11.39
C GLU A 3 35.39 26.34 12.48
N ILE A 4 36.06 26.46 13.62
CA ILE A 4 35.65 27.37 14.70
C ILE A 4 36.03 28.80 14.26
N ASN A 5 34.99 29.65 14.14
CA ASN A 5 35.14 31.04 13.74
C ASN A 5 36.04 31.77 14.77
N GLU A 6 37.14 32.47 14.32
CA GLU A 6 38.11 33.14 15.17
C GLU A 6 37.51 34.09 16.22
N HIS A 7 36.37 34.71 15.93
CA HIS A 7 35.64 35.56 16.88
C HIS A 7 35.08 34.82 18.08
N LEU A 8 34.78 33.53 17.93
CA LEU A 8 34.25 32.68 19.01
C LEU A 8 35.40 32.23 19.92
N PHE A 9 36.58 31.97 19.37
CA PHE A 9 37.77 31.55 20.11
C PHE A 9 38.26 32.62 21.09
N VAL A 10 38.24 33.90 20.69
CA VAL A 10 38.64 35.04 21.55
C VAL A 10 37.65 35.25 22.70
N LYS A 11 36.36 34.95 22.51
CA LYS A 11 35.35 35.10 23.55
C LYS A 11 35.39 33.98 24.61
N ILE A 12 35.83 32.79 24.24
CA ILE A 12 35.97 31.65 25.14
C ILE A 12 37.17 31.83 26.11
N GLN A 13 38.24 32.47 25.67
CA GLN A 13 39.41 32.71 26.52
C GLN A 13 39.20 33.71 27.66
N SER A 14 38.11 34.48 27.64
CA SER A 14 37.78 35.47 28.67
C SER A 14 36.73 35.01 29.68
N LEU A 15 36.26 33.78 29.60
CA LEU A 15 35.21 33.22 30.46
C LEU A 15 35.78 32.31 31.52
N ASP A 16 35.18 32.30 32.71
CA ASP A 16 35.52 31.34 33.75
C ASP A 16 35.11 29.93 33.34
N SER A 17 35.63 28.91 34.07
CA SER A 17 35.42 27.50 33.73
C SER A 17 33.94 27.10 33.76
N TYR A 18 33.09 27.82 34.51
CA TYR A 18 31.66 27.52 34.60
C TYR A 18 30.88 28.09 33.40
N GLN A 19 31.26 29.27 32.94
CA GLN A 19 30.66 29.93 31.77
C GLN A 19 31.05 29.23 30.48
N THR A 20 32.28 28.69 30.40
CA THR A 20 32.78 27.91 29.26
C THR A 20 32.02 26.57 29.17
N ILE A 21 31.75 25.90 30.29
CA ILE A 21 30.96 24.66 30.34
C ILE A 21 29.50 24.94 29.93
N LEU A 22 28.93 26.05 30.38
CA LEU A 22 27.54 26.42 30.04
C LEU A 22 27.40 26.77 28.55
N LEU A 23 28.40 27.46 27.97
CA LEU A 23 28.43 27.77 26.54
C LEU A 23 28.63 26.51 25.68
N CYS A 24 29.51 25.61 26.07
CA CYS A 24 29.66 24.33 25.41
C CYS A 24 28.39 23.47 25.52
N TYR A 25 27.72 23.49 26.68
CA TYR A 25 26.43 22.80 26.85
C TYR A 25 25.35 23.40 25.95
N CYS A 26 25.24 24.74 25.90
CA CYS A 26 24.30 25.42 24.99
C CYS A 26 24.62 25.18 23.52
N TYR A 27 25.90 25.10 23.14
CA TYR A 27 26.30 24.85 21.73
C TYR A 27 26.06 23.39 21.32
N ILE A 28 26.36 22.43 22.21
CA ILE A 28 26.11 21.00 21.95
C ILE A 28 24.61 20.70 21.91
N TYR A 29 23.80 21.40 22.72
CA TYR A 29 22.32 21.24 22.72
C TYR A 29 21.61 22.12 21.69
N ALA A 30 22.22 23.18 21.15
CA ALA A 30 21.65 24.00 20.10
C ALA A 30 21.70 23.34 18.73
N ASP A 31 22.70 22.48 18.47
CA ASP A 31 22.82 21.74 17.20
C ASP A 31 21.91 20.49 17.15
N GLU A 32 21.35 20.06 18.30
CA GLU A 32 20.36 18.98 18.35
C GLU A 32 18.88 19.45 18.29
N ASN A 33 18.63 20.75 18.34
CA ASN A 33 17.34 21.34 18.05
C ASN A 33 17.29 21.85 16.60
N GLU A 34 17.34 20.94 15.62
CA GLU A 34 16.60 21.20 14.39
C GLU A 34 15.18 21.57 14.84
N ASP A 35 14.80 22.80 14.57
CA ASP A 35 13.49 23.37 14.88
C ASP A 35 12.40 22.44 14.31
N ILE A 36 11.89 21.53 15.18
CA ILE A 36 10.77 20.61 14.87
C ILE A 36 9.48 21.44 14.78
N SER A 37 9.56 22.70 14.42
CA SER A 37 8.40 23.52 14.12
C SER A 37 7.75 22.94 12.86
N MET A 38 6.60 22.31 13.00
CA MET A 38 5.80 21.83 11.88
C MET A 38 5.55 23.02 10.93
N LYS A 39 6.13 22.96 9.73
CA LYS A 39 5.93 23.99 8.71
C LYS A 39 4.52 23.83 8.13
N PHE A 40 3.64 24.76 8.47
CA PHE A 40 2.30 24.84 7.87
C PHE A 40 2.35 25.69 6.60
N LYS A 41 1.57 25.29 5.58
CA LYS A 41 1.32 26.09 4.40
C LYS A 41 -0.18 26.24 4.19
N ARG A 42 -0.60 27.37 3.60
CA ARG A 42 -1.99 27.60 3.23
C ARG A 42 -2.44 26.54 2.24
N TYR A 43 -3.58 25.89 2.52
CA TYR A 43 -4.22 24.96 1.60
C TYR A 43 -4.99 25.73 0.51
N ASN A 44 -4.63 25.51 -0.75
CA ASN A 44 -5.29 26.11 -1.90
C ASN A 44 -6.36 25.14 -2.42
N HIS A 45 -7.60 25.34 -2.00
CA HIS A 45 -8.73 24.58 -2.50
C HIS A 45 -9.17 25.08 -3.88
N LYS A 46 -9.18 24.16 -4.87
CA LYS A 46 -9.77 24.45 -6.18
C LYS A 46 -11.29 24.34 -6.07
N LYS A 47 -11.97 25.50 -6.06
CA LYS A 47 -13.42 25.56 -6.03
C LYS A 47 -14.00 24.99 -7.33
N LYS A 48 -15.09 24.26 -7.21
CA LYS A 48 -15.97 23.83 -8.31
C LYS A 48 -17.37 24.34 -7.98
N ASN A 49 -18.19 24.58 -8.99
CA ASN A 49 -19.59 24.85 -8.78
C ASN A 49 -20.37 23.56 -8.47
N ASP A 50 -21.61 23.69 -7.99
CA ASP A 50 -22.43 22.56 -7.54
C ASP A 50 -22.69 21.53 -8.67
N GLN A 51 -22.88 22.00 -9.89
CA GLN A 51 -23.08 21.14 -11.05
C GLN A 51 -21.84 20.31 -11.37
N GLU A 52 -20.65 20.92 -11.34
CA GLU A 52 -19.37 20.20 -11.53
C GLU A 52 -19.13 19.17 -10.41
N ILE A 53 -19.48 19.51 -9.16
CA ILE A 53 -19.35 18.58 -8.02
C ILE A 53 -20.27 17.36 -8.24
N LEU A 54 -21.52 17.59 -8.62
CA LEU A 54 -22.49 16.54 -8.90
C LEU A 54 -22.01 15.62 -10.03
N GLU A 55 -21.59 16.20 -11.14
CA GLU A 55 -21.10 15.47 -12.32
C GLU A 55 -19.86 14.64 -12.00
N HIS A 56 -18.86 15.22 -11.36
CA HIS A 56 -17.64 14.50 -10.98
C HIS A 56 -17.92 13.34 -10.02
N SER A 57 -18.80 13.55 -9.02
CA SER A 57 -19.17 12.51 -8.08
C SER A 57 -19.92 11.37 -8.76
N HIS A 58 -20.84 11.69 -9.69
CA HIS A 58 -21.59 10.70 -10.46
C HIS A 58 -20.67 9.89 -11.39
N ASN A 59 -19.81 10.55 -12.15
CA ASN A 59 -18.90 9.90 -13.09
C ASN A 59 -17.93 8.96 -12.37
N PHE A 60 -17.40 9.38 -11.23
CA PHE A 60 -16.53 8.53 -10.42
C PHE A 60 -17.28 7.33 -9.83
N MET A 61 -18.50 7.53 -9.34
CA MET A 61 -19.37 6.44 -8.88
C MET A 61 -19.61 5.42 -10.01
N GLN A 62 -19.96 5.86 -11.22
CA GLN A 62 -20.18 4.97 -12.36
C GLN A 62 -18.91 4.19 -12.75
N LEU A 63 -17.74 4.86 -12.73
CA LEU A 63 -16.46 4.19 -12.95
C LEU A 63 -16.24 3.05 -11.94
N MET A 64 -16.55 3.29 -10.67
CA MET A 64 -16.32 2.30 -9.60
C MET A 64 -17.37 1.18 -9.57
N LEU A 65 -18.61 1.45 -9.98
CA LEU A 65 -19.64 0.41 -10.13
C LEU A 65 -19.26 -0.63 -11.21
N ASN A 66 -18.53 -0.22 -12.24
CA ASN A 66 -18.04 -1.11 -13.29
C ASN A 66 -16.81 -1.94 -12.87
N ARG A 67 -16.22 -1.68 -11.71
CA ARG A 67 -15.05 -2.44 -11.23
C ARG A 67 -15.45 -3.85 -10.82
N ARG A 68 -14.73 -4.84 -11.37
CA ARG A 68 -14.94 -6.26 -11.07
C ARG A 68 -13.61 -6.92 -10.67
N SER A 69 -13.70 -8.00 -9.90
CA SER A 69 -12.58 -8.91 -9.64
C SER A 69 -12.42 -9.85 -10.82
N ILE A 70 -11.33 -9.69 -11.57
CA ILE A 70 -11.07 -10.44 -12.80
C ILE A 70 -10.03 -11.54 -12.51
N ARG A 71 -10.27 -12.73 -13.06
CA ARG A 71 -9.37 -13.88 -12.96
C ARG A 71 -8.78 -14.30 -14.31
N ASP A 72 -9.36 -13.81 -15.40
CA ASP A 72 -8.92 -14.11 -16.77
C ASP A 72 -8.12 -12.93 -17.32
N PHE A 73 -6.78 -13.03 -17.24
CA PHE A 73 -5.87 -11.98 -17.69
C PHE A 73 -5.33 -12.29 -19.09
N SER A 74 -5.26 -11.25 -19.91
CA SER A 74 -4.48 -11.26 -21.14
C SER A 74 -3.00 -11.15 -20.83
N SER A 75 -2.14 -11.76 -21.66
CA SER A 75 -0.67 -11.63 -21.57
C SER A 75 -0.14 -10.27 -22.04
N LYS A 76 -1.01 -9.35 -22.47
CA LYS A 76 -0.62 -8.01 -22.92
C LYS A 76 0.09 -7.26 -21.78
N GLU A 77 1.32 -6.83 -22.04
CA GLU A 77 2.15 -6.10 -21.08
C GLU A 77 1.54 -4.76 -20.68
N VAL A 78 1.75 -4.38 -19.41
CA VAL A 78 1.43 -3.07 -18.89
C VAL A 78 2.70 -2.24 -18.81
N SER A 79 2.66 -1.02 -19.34
CA SER A 79 3.78 -0.07 -19.31
C SER A 79 4.24 0.21 -17.88
N ASP A 80 5.56 0.24 -17.66
CA ASP A 80 6.15 0.56 -16.34
C ASP A 80 5.72 1.94 -15.86
N LYS A 81 5.55 2.90 -16.77
CA LYS A 81 5.07 4.25 -16.43
C LYS A 81 3.63 4.25 -15.91
N VAL A 82 2.78 3.38 -16.43
CA VAL A 82 1.41 3.21 -15.92
C VAL A 82 1.44 2.61 -14.52
N ILE A 83 2.23 1.56 -14.31
CA ILE A 83 2.41 0.92 -12.98
C ILE A 83 2.97 1.94 -11.97
N GLU A 84 3.96 2.73 -12.36
CA GLU A 84 4.53 3.81 -11.54
C GLU A 84 3.46 4.83 -11.10
N ASN A 85 2.63 5.30 -12.03
CA ASN A 85 1.58 6.27 -11.72
C ASN A 85 0.52 5.68 -10.77
N ILE A 86 0.13 4.43 -10.97
CA ILE A 86 -0.79 3.69 -10.11
C ILE A 86 -0.22 3.58 -8.69
N LEU A 87 1.07 3.22 -8.56
CA LEU A 87 1.74 3.11 -7.27
C LEU A 87 1.92 4.47 -6.59
N LYS A 88 2.25 5.52 -7.34
CA LYS A 88 2.29 6.90 -6.81
C LYS A 88 0.93 7.33 -6.24
N THR A 89 -0.15 6.94 -6.88
CA THR A 89 -1.50 7.16 -6.33
C THR A 89 -1.71 6.37 -5.04
N ALA A 90 -1.31 5.11 -4.99
CA ALA A 90 -1.45 4.29 -3.79
C ALA A 90 -0.67 4.86 -2.60
N ILE A 91 0.59 5.26 -2.78
CA ILE A 91 1.44 5.81 -1.72
C ILE A 91 1.06 7.24 -1.31
N SER A 92 0.22 7.95 -2.07
CA SER A 92 -0.32 9.25 -1.69
C SER A 92 -1.47 9.17 -0.67
N SER A 93 -1.89 7.98 -0.30
CA SER A 93 -2.96 7.77 0.67
C SER A 93 -2.57 8.26 2.07
N PRO A 94 -3.54 8.69 2.90
CA PRO A 94 -3.26 9.07 4.28
C PRO A 94 -2.89 7.86 5.13
N SER A 95 -2.13 8.10 6.19
CA SER A 95 -1.80 7.10 7.21
C SER A 95 -1.72 7.71 8.60
N GLY A 96 -1.90 6.92 9.63
CA GLY A 96 -1.81 7.38 11.02
C GLY A 96 -0.46 8.08 11.28
N ALA A 97 -0.50 9.35 11.68
CA ALA A 97 0.64 10.24 11.88
C ALA A 97 1.65 10.21 10.70
N ASN A 98 1.16 10.03 9.49
CA ASN A 98 1.97 9.92 8.26
C ASN A 98 3.05 8.82 8.33
N LYS A 99 2.78 7.74 9.06
CA LYS A 99 3.73 6.62 9.24
C LYS A 99 4.00 5.82 7.97
N GLN A 100 3.08 5.83 7.00
CA GLN A 100 3.20 5.16 5.71
C GLN A 100 3.70 3.71 5.85
N PRO A 101 3.02 2.87 6.68
CA PRO A 101 3.53 1.56 7.11
C PRO A 101 3.33 0.48 6.05
N TRP A 102 3.70 0.77 4.82
CA TRP A 102 3.53 -0.10 3.66
C TRP A 102 4.80 -0.21 2.83
N SER A 103 4.89 -1.31 2.11
CA SER A 103 5.83 -1.53 1.03
C SER A 103 5.10 -2.23 -0.11
N PHE A 104 5.40 -1.84 -1.35
CA PHE A 104 4.83 -2.42 -2.55
C PHE A 104 5.94 -3.08 -3.36
N VAL A 105 5.72 -4.33 -3.76
CA VAL A 105 6.64 -5.07 -4.62
C VAL A 105 5.93 -5.40 -5.91
N VAL A 106 6.54 -5.02 -7.04
CA VAL A 106 6.05 -5.37 -8.38
C VAL A 106 6.82 -6.56 -8.90
N VAL A 107 6.13 -7.63 -9.26
CA VAL A 107 6.70 -8.83 -9.83
C VAL A 107 6.24 -8.97 -11.28
N LYS A 108 7.18 -8.84 -12.24
CA LYS A 108 6.99 -9.06 -13.67
C LYS A 108 7.71 -10.33 -14.15
N SER A 109 8.75 -10.77 -13.44
CA SER A 109 9.51 -11.97 -13.77
C SER A 109 8.60 -13.19 -13.81
N ARG A 110 8.62 -13.90 -14.97
CA ARG A 110 7.85 -15.14 -15.18
C ARG A 110 8.21 -16.20 -14.16
N ASP A 111 9.49 -16.35 -13.86
CA ASP A 111 9.97 -17.37 -12.90
C ASP A 111 9.50 -17.07 -11.47
N LEU A 112 9.53 -15.80 -11.06
CA LEU A 112 9.01 -15.41 -9.74
C LEU A 112 7.49 -15.57 -9.68
N LYS A 113 6.74 -15.20 -10.72
CA LYS A 113 5.29 -15.42 -10.80
C LYS A 113 4.95 -16.90 -10.67
N LYS A 114 5.68 -17.77 -11.37
CA LYS A 114 5.53 -19.23 -11.29
C LYS A 114 5.81 -19.76 -9.88
N LYS A 115 6.89 -19.31 -9.23
CA LYS A 115 7.19 -19.67 -7.82
C LYS A 115 6.09 -19.24 -6.87
N ILE A 116 5.58 -18.02 -7.03
CA ILE A 116 4.48 -17.47 -6.22
C ILE A 116 3.20 -18.30 -6.45
N ARG A 117 2.86 -18.62 -7.71
CA ARG A 117 1.71 -19.46 -8.05
C ARG A 117 1.77 -20.81 -7.36
N ILE A 118 2.87 -21.54 -7.54
CA ILE A 118 3.04 -22.87 -6.94
C ILE A 118 2.86 -22.82 -5.42
N ALA A 119 3.50 -21.86 -4.76
CA ALA A 119 3.40 -21.72 -3.30
C ALA A 119 1.98 -21.31 -2.85
N ALA A 120 1.31 -20.41 -3.59
CA ALA A 120 -0.07 -20.02 -3.31
C ALA A 120 -1.03 -21.21 -3.48
N GLU A 121 -0.92 -21.97 -4.56
CA GLU A 121 -1.75 -23.15 -4.82
C GLU A 121 -1.57 -24.25 -3.76
N GLN A 122 -0.34 -24.42 -3.23
CA GLN A 122 -0.09 -25.35 -2.11
C GLN A 122 -0.85 -24.93 -0.84
N GLU A 123 -0.87 -23.63 -0.50
CA GLU A 123 -1.60 -23.14 0.66
C GLU A 123 -3.12 -23.15 0.43
N GLU A 124 -3.59 -22.81 -0.76
CA GLU A 124 -4.98 -22.86 -1.16
C GLU A 124 -5.50 -24.32 -1.13
N LYS A 125 -4.73 -25.28 -1.64
CA LYS A 125 -5.11 -26.70 -1.60
C LYS A 125 -5.34 -27.16 -0.16
N LYS A 126 -4.40 -26.86 0.76
CA LYS A 126 -4.58 -27.17 2.19
C LYS A 126 -5.80 -26.45 2.78
N PHE A 127 -6.10 -25.24 2.32
CA PHE A 127 -7.28 -24.51 2.77
C PHE A 127 -8.56 -25.22 2.32
N TYR A 128 -8.70 -25.53 1.05
CA TYR A 128 -9.88 -26.19 0.49
C TYR A 128 -10.10 -27.60 1.04
N GLU A 129 -9.02 -28.37 1.25
CA GLU A 129 -9.10 -29.77 1.68
C GLU A 129 -9.17 -29.96 3.19
N GLN A 130 -8.70 -29.01 4.01
CA GLN A 130 -8.46 -29.27 5.44
C GLN A 130 -8.93 -28.15 6.38
N ARG A 131 -9.02 -26.89 5.92
CA ARG A 131 -9.23 -25.73 6.82
C ARG A 131 -10.55 -25.00 6.60
N ALA A 132 -11.09 -25.05 5.39
CA ALA A 132 -12.36 -24.40 5.09
C ALA A 132 -13.51 -25.17 5.71
N THR A 133 -14.50 -24.44 6.25
CA THR A 133 -15.79 -25.01 6.66
C THR A 133 -16.68 -25.21 5.43
N ASP A 134 -17.65 -26.11 5.51
CA ASP A 134 -18.62 -26.36 4.44
C ASP A 134 -19.33 -25.06 4.00
N GLU A 135 -19.74 -24.23 4.97
CA GLU A 135 -20.35 -22.91 4.71
C GLU A 135 -19.44 -22.01 3.88
N TRP A 136 -18.13 -21.99 4.20
CA TRP A 136 -17.17 -21.17 3.44
C TRP A 136 -16.95 -21.71 2.03
N LEU A 137 -16.91 -23.04 1.87
CA LEU A 137 -16.81 -23.67 0.56
C LEU A 137 -18.04 -23.38 -0.29
N ASP A 138 -19.24 -23.39 0.27
CA ASP A 138 -20.49 -23.03 -0.40
C ASP A 138 -20.47 -21.57 -0.87
N ASP A 139 -19.93 -20.66 -0.06
CA ASP A 139 -19.75 -19.26 -0.46
C ASP A 139 -18.76 -19.12 -1.61
N LEU A 140 -17.66 -19.88 -1.60
CA LEU A 140 -16.65 -19.84 -2.66
C LEU A 140 -17.14 -20.47 -3.97
N ASN A 141 -17.96 -21.51 -3.89
CA ASN A 141 -18.55 -22.18 -5.06
C ASN A 141 -19.35 -21.22 -5.95
N LYS A 142 -20.04 -20.24 -5.35
CA LYS A 142 -20.78 -19.18 -6.06
C LYS A 142 -19.89 -18.32 -6.98
N PHE A 143 -18.57 -18.31 -6.73
CA PHE A 143 -17.60 -17.57 -7.53
C PHE A 143 -16.86 -18.44 -8.54
N GLY A 144 -17.16 -19.74 -8.62
CA GLY A 144 -16.48 -20.68 -9.52
C GLY A 144 -14.97 -20.75 -9.27
N THR A 145 -14.52 -20.54 -8.02
CA THR A 145 -13.10 -20.56 -7.65
C THR A 145 -12.73 -21.86 -6.96
N ASN A 146 -11.53 -22.34 -7.21
CA ASN A 146 -10.93 -23.52 -6.63
C ASN A 146 -9.50 -23.21 -6.14
N TRP A 147 -8.72 -24.21 -5.76
CA TRP A 147 -7.33 -24.02 -5.30
C TRP A 147 -6.35 -23.66 -6.42
N GLU A 148 -6.67 -23.88 -7.70
CA GLU A 148 -5.83 -23.51 -8.83
C GLU A 148 -5.89 -22.01 -9.10
N LYS A 149 -4.72 -21.37 -9.28
CA LYS A 149 -4.59 -19.90 -9.40
C LYS A 149 -3.77 -19.51 -10.65
N PRO A 150 -4.15 -19.95 -11.87
CA PRO A 150 -3.38 -19.67 -13.09
C PRO A 150 -3.19 -18.17 -13.34
N PHE A 151 -4.13 -17.34 -12.90
CA PHE A 151 -4.05 -15.89 -13.03
C PHE A 151 -2.81 -15.26 -12.36
N LEU A 152 -2.15 -15.93 -11.40
CA LEU A 152 -0.90 -15.46 -10.80
C LEU A 152 0.28 -15.54 -11.75
N GLU A 153 0.18 -16.36 -12.79
CA GLU A 153 1.19 -16.49 -13.84
C GLU A 153 0.76 -15.77 -15.12
N ASP A 154 -0.54 -15.82 -15.46
CA ASP A 154 -1.12 -15.22 -16.66
C ASP A 154 -1.05 -13.68 -16.64
N ALA A 155 -1.37 -13.06 -15.49
CA ALA A 155 -1.32 -11.62 -15.36
C ALA A 155 0.08 -11.06 -15.69
N PRO A 156 0.20 -9.96 -16.46
CA PRO A 156 1.50 -9.40 -16.84
C PRO A 156 2.31 -8.92 -15.63
N ALA A 157 1.66 -8.50 -14.54
CA ALA A 157 2.35 -8.11 -13.33
C ALA A 157 1.52 -8.49 -12.08
N LEU A 158 2.24 -8.74 -10.98
CA LEU A 158 1.68 -8.88 -9.64
C LEU A 158 2.16 -7.71 -8.79
N ILE A 159 1.27 -7.09 -8.04
CA ILE A 159 1.61 -6.12 -6.99
C ILE A 159 1.35 -6.77 -5.64
N ILE A 160 2.39 -6.93 -4.85
CA ILE A 160 2.30 -7.46 -3.49
C ILE A 160 2.44 -6.31 -2.51
N ILE A 161 1.45 -6.19 -1.62
CA ILE A 161 1.42 -5.18 -0.58
C ILE A 161 1.88 -5.81 0.72
N PHE A 162 2.89 -5.23 1.33
CA PHE A 162 3.38 -5.60 2.65
C PHE A 162 3.03 -4.53 3.66
N ARG A 163 2.60 -4.95 4.85
CA ARG A 163 2.43 -4.09 6.01
C ARG A 163 3.68 -4.11 6.86
N GLN A 164 4.10 -2.96 7.36
CA GLN A 164 5.26 -2.79 8.21
C GLN A 164 4.84 -2.57 9.66
N SER A 165 5.09 -3.56 10.53
CA SER A 165 4.72 -3.49 11.94
C SER A 165 5.58 -2.51 12.75
N TYR A 166 6.79 -2.23 12.29
CA TYR A 166 7.71 -1.26 12.87
C TYR A 166 8.65 -0.70 11.80
N ASP A 167 9.18 0.47 12.08
CA ASP A 167 10.20 1.15 11.30
C ASP A 167 11.57 1.03 12.00
N ASN A 168 12.64 0.91 11.22
CA ASN A 168 14.03 0.87 11.67
C ASN A 168 14.80 2.15 11.31
N SER A 169 14.14 3.22 10.89
CA SER A 169 14.81 4.47 10.55
C SER A 169 15.57 5.04 11.76
N GLY A 170 16.78 5.54 11.51
CA GLY A 170 17.64 6.09 12.55
C GLY A 170 18.21 5.07 13.54
N GLY A 171 18.30 3.77 13.18
CA GLY A 171 18.92 2.74 14.00
C GLY A 171 18.10 2.29 15.23
N LYS A 172 16.93 2.89 15.47
CA LYS A 172 16.02 2.52 16.55
C LYS A 172 14.73 1.92 16.00
N LYS A 173 14.33 0.78 16.57
CA LYS A 173 13.06 0.15 16.25
C LYS A 173 11.90 0.99 16.81
N ARG A 174 11.06 1.56 15.91
CA ARG A 174 9.87 2.34 16.26
C ARG A 174 8.61 1.60 15.80
N LYS A 175 7.71 1.30 16.73
CA LYS A 175 6.42 0.65 16.42
C LYS A 175 5.56 1.55 15.53
N ASN A 176 4.98 0.97 14.47
CA ASN A 176 3.92 1.61 13.71
C ASN A 176 2.56 1.30 14.35
N TYR A 177 1.62 2.19 14.19
CA TYR A 177 0.23 2.03 14.65
C TYR A 177 -0.74 2.34 13.52
N TYR A 178 -2.00 1.91 13.66
CA TYR A 178 -3.01 1.95 12.59
C TYR A 178 -2.51 1.31 11.28
N VAL A 179 -1.74 0.22 11.41
CA VAL A 179 -1.03 -0.39 10.27
C VAL A 179 -2.02 -0.98 9.27
N ASN A 180 -2.96 -1.78 9.74
CA ASN A 180 -3.94 -2.44 8.86
C ASN A 180 -4.88 -1.43 8.20
N GLU A 181 -5.34 -0.42 8.95
CA GLU A 181 -6.20 0.65 8.47
C GLU A 181 -5.49 1.47 7.39
N SER A 182 -4.25 1.88 7.65
CA SER A 182 -3.44 2.65 6.70
C SER A 182 -3.17 1.86 5.41
N VAL A 183 -2.76 0.59 5.54
CA VAL A 183 -2.50 -0.28 4.38
C VAL A 183 -3.79 -0.61 3.62
N GLY A 184 -4.91 -0.75 4.34
CA GLY A 184 -6.24 -0.92 3.75
C GLY A 184 -6.65 0.29 2.89
N ILE A 185 -6.44 1.51 3.39
CA ILE A 185 -6.70 2.75 2.64
C ILE A 185 -5.79 2.80 1.39
N ALA A 186 -4.48 2.55 1.54
CA ALA A 186 -3.55 2.52 0.40
C ALA A 186 -3.92 1.47 -0.65
N SER A 187 -4.42 0.30 -0.21
CA SER A 187 -4.94 -0.75 -1.09
C SER A 187 -6.18 -0.29 -1.86
N GLY A 188 -7.08 0.45 -1.21
CA GLY A 188 -8.25 1.06 -1.85
C GLY A 188 -7.85 2.07 -2.93
N PHE A 189 -6.88 2.95 -2.63
CA PHE A 189 -6.30 3.89 -3.60
C PHE A 189 -5.67 3.16 -4.78
N LEU A 190 -4.92 2.07 -4.54
CA LEU A 190 -4.32 1.24 -5.58
C LEU A 190 -5.39 0.67 -6.52
N ILE A 191 -6.42 0.02 -5.98
CA ILE A 191 -7.51 -0.61 -6.74
C ILE A 191 -8.26 0.43 -7.58
N THR A 192 -8.51 1.60 -7.00
CA THR A 192 -9.15 2.74 -7.67
C THR A 192 -8.29 3.26 -8.82
N ALA A 193 -6.99 3.41 -8.61
CA ALA A 193 -6.06 3.86 -9.65
C ALA A 193 -5.95 2.85 -10.80
N ILE A 194 -5.95 1.54 -10.50
CA ILE A 194 -5.96 0.48 -11.51
C ILE A 194 -7.23 0.59 -12.37
N GLN A 195 -8.40 0.71 -11.75
CA GLN A 195 -9.68 0.87 -12.44
C GLN A 195 -9.71 2.14 -13.31
N ASN A 196 -9.24 3.27 -12.75
CA ASN A 196 -9.17 4.54 -13.47
C ASN A 196 -8.21 4.51 -14.68
N ALA A 197 -7.16 3.68 -14.62
CA ALA A 197 -6.22 3.46 -15.72
C ALA A 197 -6.78 2.55 -16.83
N GLY A 198 -8.00 2.02 -16.68
CA GLY A 198 -8.60 1.06 -17.63
C GLY A 198 -8.00 -0.34 -17.53
N LEU A 199 -7.35 -0.66 -16.41
CA LEU A 199 -6.84 -1.98 -16.10
C LEU A 199 -7.78 -2.72 -15.15
N VAL A 200 -7.58 -4.03 -15.04
CA VAL A 200 -8.33 -4.90 -14.13
C VAL A 200 -7.41 -5.55 -13.10
N CYS A 201 -8.00 -5.96 -11.99
CA CYS A 201 -7.27 -6.64 -10.93
C CYS A 201 -8.15 -7.61 -10.15
N LEU A 202 -7.49 -8.39 -9.32
CA LEU A 202 -8.09 -9.23 -8.28
C LEU A 202 -7.38 -8.97 -6.95
N THR A 203 -8.12 -8.86 -5.86
CA THR A 203 -7.54 -8.97 -4.51
C THR A 203 -7.45 -10.44 -4.13
N HIS A 204 -6.27 -10.93 -3.79
CA HIS A 204 -6.02 -12.32 -3.47
C HIS A 204 -5.24 -12.43 -2.15
N THR A 205 -5.66 -13.35 -1.27
CA THR A 205 -5.09 -13.56 0.06
C THR A 205 -4.92 -15.05 0.35
N PRO A 206 -3.97 -15.75 -0.31
CA PRO A 206 -3.70 -17.16 -0.06
C PRO A 206 -3.08 -17.35 1.33
N SER A 207 -3.91 -17.52 2.34
CA SER A 207 -3.47 -17.55 3.74
C SER A 207 -3.03 -18.96 4.19
N PRO A 208 -1.86 -19.05 4.91
CA PRO A 208 -0.96 -17.99 5.34
C PRO A 208 -0.03 -17.52 4.21
N MET A 209 0.18 -16.20 4.09
CA MET A 209 0.96 -15.60 3.00
C MET A 209 2.49 -15.51 3.26
N GLY A 210 3.00 -16.14 4.32
CA GLY A 210 4.41 -16.07 4.70
C GLY A 210 5.41 -16.56 3.64
N PHE A 211 4.94 -17.32 2.64
CA PHE A 211 5.76 -17.71 1.50
C PHE A 211 6.16 -16.52 0.63
N LEU A 212 5.34 -15.46 0.54
CA LEU A 212 5.66 -14.25 -0.21
C LEU A 212 6.85 -13.49 0.40
N GLU A 213 6.92 -13.45 1.73
CA GLU A 213 8.04 -12.85 2.45
C GLU A 213 9.34 -13.58 2.13
N LYS A 214 9.30 -14.91 2.05
CA LYS A 214 10.46 -15.76 1.75
C LYS A 214 10.88 -15.65 0.28
N ILE A 215 9.93 -15.80 -0.66
CA ILE A 215 10.23 -15.77 -2.12
C ILE A 215 10.76 -14.40 -2.54
N LEU A 216 10.26 -13.33 -1.93
CA LEU A 216 10.61 -11.95 -2.27
C LEU A 216 11.68 -11.36 -1.32
N GLU A 217 12.27 -12.19 -0.44
CA GLU A 217 13.35 -11.81 0.48
C GLU A 217 13.03 -10.55 1.30
N ARG A 218 11.81 -10.50 1.85
CA ARG A 218 11.36 -9.30 2.58
C ARG A 218 11.93 -9.25 4.01
N PRO A 219 12.23 -8.04 4.52
CA PRO A 219 12.75 -7.87 5.87
C PRO A 219 11.72 -8.30 6.92
N LYS A 220 12.20 -8.64 8.14
CA LYS A 220 11.37 -9.21 9.23
C LYS A 220 10.18 -8.34 9.67
N ASN A 221 10.27 -7.02 9.48
CA ASN A 221 9.20 -6.07 9.80
C ASN A 221 8.09 -6.03 8.75
N GLU A 222 8.28 -6.63 7.58
CA GLU A 222 7.28 -6.70 6.52
C GLU A 222 6.51 -8.01 6.58
N LYS A 223 5.17 -7.89 6.48
CA LYS A 223 4.25 -9.02 6.40
C LYS A 223 3.32 -8.82 5.23
N ALA A 224 3.17 -9.86 4.41
CA ALA A 224 2.27 -9.80 3.25
C ALA A 224 0.84 -9.49 3.71
N TYR A 225 0.19 -8.58 2.99
CA TYR A 225 -1.15 -8.09 3.28
C TYR A 225 -2.14 -8.40 2.15
N LEU A 226 -1.77 -8.09 0.90
CA LEU A 226 -2.55 -8.42 -0.30
C LEU A 226 -1.62 -8.78 -1.45
N LEU A 227 -2.07 -9.70 -2.29
CA LEU A 227 -1.47 -10.05 -3.58
C LEU A 227 -2.46 -9.66 -4.68
N ILE A 228 -2.04 -8.75 -5.56
CA ILE A 228 -2.92 -8.15 -6.57
C ILE A 228 -2.33 -8.40 -7.96
N PRO A 229 -2.80 -9.41 -8.72
CA PRO A 229 -2.55 -9.49 -10.15
C PRO A 229 -3.24 -8.33 -10.88
N ILE A 230 -2.53 -7.69 -11.81
CA ILE A 230 -3.01 -6.57 -12.62
C ILE A 230 -2.71 -6.79 -14.10
N GLY A 231 -3.57 -6.26 -14.96
CA GLY A 231 -3.40 -6.35 -16.41
C GLY A 231 -4.64 -5.97 -17.18
N PHE A 232 -4.73 -6.44 -18.40
CA PHE A 232 -5.93 -6.37 -19.23
C PHE A 232 -6.73 -7.67 -19.10
N PRO A 233 -8.06 -7.64 -19.17
CA PRO A 233 -8.85 -8.86 -19.20
C PRO A 233 -8.66 -9.59 -20.53
N LYS A 234 -8.87 -10.91 -20.55
CA LYS A 234 -9.08 -11.65 -21.81
C LYS A 234 -10.36 -11.15 -22.49
N LYS A 235 -10.45 -11.32 -23.80
CA LYS A 235 -11.60 -10.84 -24.60
C LYS A 235 -12.93 -11.44 -24.13
N ASP A 236 -12.88 -12.68 -23.65
CA ASP A 236 -14.00 -13.49 -23.19
C ASP A 236 -14.05 -13.66 -21.66
N ALA A 237 -13.34 -12.79 -20.92
CA ALA A 237 -13.30 -12.84 -19.48
C ALA A 237 -14.71 -12.74 -18.87
N GLN A 238 -15.03 -13.67 -17.99
CA GLN A 238 -16.32 -13.73 -17.31
C GLN A 238 -16.20 -13.32 -15.85
N VAL A 239 -17.30 -12.82 -15.31
CA VAL A 239 -17.42 -12.48 -13.88
C VAL A 239 -18.76 -12.97 -13.36
N PRO A 240 -18.85 -13.44 -12.10
CA PRO A 240 -20.11 -13.84 -11.52
C PRO A 240 -21.08 -12.64 -11.46
N VAL A 241 -22.37 -12.89 -11.67
CA VAL A 241 -23.42 -11.89 -11.44
C VAL A 241 -23.59 -11.73 -9.94
N LEU A 242 -23.35 -10.53 -9.44
CA LEU A 242 -23.37 -10.23 -8.00
C LEU A 242 -24.08 -8.91 -7.75
N ASP A 243 -25.00 -8.92 -6.81
CA ASP A 243 -25.64 -7.73 -6.31
C ASP A 243 -24.86 -7.12 -5.14
N LYS A 244 -24.91 -5.82 -5.01
CA LYS A 244 -24.45 -5.10 -3.83
C LYS A 244 -25.64 -4.88 -2.88
N LYS A 245 -25.35 -4.80 -1.59
CA LYS A 245 -26.37 -4.39 -0.63
C LYS A 245 -27.00 -3.06 -1.06
N PRO A 246 -28.31 -2.90 -0.93
CA PRO A 246 -28.98 -1.63 -1.17
C PRO A 246 -28.41 -0.50 -0.32
N TYR A 247 -28.48 0.73 -0.84
CA TYR A 247 -27.91 1.90 -0.16
C TYR A 247 -28.43 2.07 1.27
N ASN A 248 -29.75 1.93 1.47
CA ASN A 248 -30.41 2.06 2.77
C ASN A 248 -30.05 1.01 3.82
N GLU A 249 -29.53 -0.15 3.40
CA GLU A 249 -29.00 -1.16 4.33
C GLU A 249 -27.59 -0.83 4.84
N SER A 250 -26.84 -0.07 4.04
CA SER A 250 -25.42 0.24 4.30
C SER A 250 -25.20 1.66 4.83
N VAL A 251 -26.18 2.57 4.62
CA VAL A 251 -26.05 4.00 4.96
C VAL A 251 -27.26 4.46 5.78
N LYS A 252 -26.99 5.16 6.87
CA LYS A 252 -27.98 5.88 7.67
C LYS A 252 -27.63 7.35 7.65
N VAL A 253 -28.62 8.19 7.33
CA VAL A 253 -28.55 9.65 7.45
C VAL A 253 -29.31 10.02 8.72
N LEU A 254 -28.68 10.72 9.65
CA LEU A 254 -29.24 11.13 10.94
C LEU A 254 -29.44 12.64 10.98
#